data_a065ea102690317a69413af300c84eeb
#
_entry.id   a065ea102690317a69413af300c84eeb
#
_cell.length_a   1.000
_cell.length_b   1.000
_cell.length_c   1.000
_cell.angle_alpha   90.00
_cell.angle_beta   90.00
_cell.angle_gamma   90.00
#
_symmetry.space_group_name_H-M   'P 1'
#
loop_
_entity.id
_entity.type
_entity.pdbx_description
1 polymer ?
#
loop_
_entity_poly.entity_id
_entity_poly.type
_entity_poly.pdbx_seq_one_letter_code
_entity_poly.pdbx_strand_id
1 'polypeptide(L)'
;MKRTNHVKGTGDTRLFSGKREIPNMNFNACLYSSFDELQQPLNSIFDYGYALSIVSGGYGVLVKDGIEHMLHTGDVFFIPVSDIPELRNVSGLNIYGCLMTADYVNLIAQESPLDIQSICSMKDNFMIHATEEDMKIFHTMHVLLENVEKKEASELKNVMMHNLYLTFSIEVYMIYEARNNDLTPEKMSYNSATMIFKRFIEIMQTSEKPIHTVCEVAEQLNITPKYFSTVCKQITGRTALDIINSELVKNARLLLLNPNNSVKQVSVRLGFANQSHFGTFMRRNAGMSPLKFRQSLLNKDNQA
;
A
#
# COMPACT_ATOMS: atom_id res chain seq x y z
N MET A 1 46.45 -14.35 20.49
CA MET A 1 46.44 -13.30 19.45
C MET A 1 45.95 -13.90 18.15
N LYS A 2 44.64 -13.86 17.88
CA LYS A 2 44.04 -14.27 16.60
C LYS A 2 43.28 -13.05 16.08
N ARG A 3 43.70 -12.53 14.94
CA ARG A 3 43.09 -11.41 14.24
C ARG A 3 41.84 -11.91 13.53
N THR A 4 40.71 -11.37 13.90
CA THR A 4 39.45 -11.48 13.16
C THR A 4 39.50 -10.53 11.97
N ASN A 5 39.50 -11.05 10.77
CA ASN A 5 39.36 -10.27 9.54
C ASN A 5 37.90 -9.83 9.39
N HIS A 6 37.65 -8.55 9.57
CA HIS A 6 36.42 -7.91 9.09
C HIS A 6 36.49 -7.80 7.57
N VAL A 7 35.67 -8.54 6.89
CA VAL A 7 35.39 -8.32 5.47
C VAL A 7 34.49 -7.06 5.40
N LYS A 8 35.08 -5.95 4.99
CA LYS A 8 34.34 -4.74 4.64
C LYS A 8 33.66 -4.99 3.30
N GLY A 9 32.35 -5.26 3.35
CA GLY A 9 31.49 -5.14 2.19
C GLY A 9 31.38 -3.67 1.81
N THR A 10 31.93 -3.28 0.66
CA THR A 10 31.76 -1.96 0.07
C THR A 10 30.39 -1.87 -0.58
N GLY A 11 29.33 -1.78 0.22
CA GLY A 11 28.00 -1.38 -0.23
C GLY A 11 27.96 0.14 -0.35
N ASP A 12 27.64 0.64 -1.51
CA ASP A 12 27.52 2.07 -1.80
C ASP A 12 26.34 2.66 -1.01
N THR A 13 26.64 3.30 0.12
CA THR A 13 25.69 3.88 1.10
C THR A 13 24.92 5.10 0.57
N ARG A 14 24.85 5.33 -0.75
CA ARG A 14 24.23 6.52 -1.34
C ARG A 14 22.73 6.42 -1.63
N LEU A 15 22.07 5.27 -1.36
CA LEU A 15 20.67 5.07 -1.76
C LEU A 15 19.64 5.79 -0.85
N PHE A 16 19.98 6.18 0.38
CA PHE A 16 18.99 6.75 1.31
C PHE A 16 19.21 8.22 1.70
N SER A 17 20.17 8.93 1.12
CA SER A 17 20.54 10.30 1.54
C SER A 17 19.77 11.43 0.83
N GLY A 18 18.78 11.16 -0.01
CA GLY A 18 18.05 12.19 -0.71
C GLY A 18 16.54 12.05 -0.55
N LYS A 19 15.86 13.06 0.00
CA LYS A 19 14.42 13.24 -0.21
C LYS A 19 14.17 13.29 -1.71
N ARG A 20 13.73 12.18 -2.30
CA ARG A 20 13.26 12.17 -3.67
C ARG A 20 11.80 12.60 -3.68
N GLU A 21 11.57 13.90 -3.70
CA GLU A 21 10.24 14.43 -3.98
C GLU A 21 9.96 14.23 -5.47
N ILE A 22 8.96 13.42 -5.76
CA ILE A 22 8.43 13.29 -7.11
C ILE A 22 7.43 14.44 -7.27
N PRO A 23 7.67 15.42 -8.16
CA PRO A 23 6.77 16.56 -8.33
C PRO A 23 5.37 16.06 -8.72
N ASN A 24 4.36 16.47 -7.96
CA ASN A 24 2.93 16.20 -8.17
C ASN A 24 2.36 14.79 -7.92
N MET A 25 3.13 13.84 -7.41
CA MET A 25 2.59 12.57 -6.91
C MET A 25 2.94 12.41 -5.44
N ASN A 26 1.92 12.30 -4.59
CA ASN A 26 2.05 12.13 -3.13
C ASN A 26 2.37 10.68 -2.73
N PHE A 27 3.21 9.98 -3.50
CA PHE A 27 3.62 8.64 -3.14
C PHE A 27 5.15 8.53 -3.18
N ASN A 28 5.65 7.72 -2.27
CA ASN A 28 7.05 7.36 -2.24
C ASN A 28 7.17 5.83 -2.23
N ALA A 29 8.00 5.31 -3.12
CA ALA A 29 8.46 3.95 -3.13
C ALA A 29 9.97 3.97 -3.43
N CYS A 30 10.71 3.06 -2.83
CA CYS A 30 12.14 2.89 -3.10
C CYS A 30 12.53 1.41 -3.07
N LEU A 31 13.55 1.06 -3.84
CA LEU A 31 14.13 -0.27 -3.85
C LEU A 31 15.13 -0.43 -2.69
N TYR A 32 15.31 -1.65 -2.25
CA TYR A 32 16.41 -2.05 -1.37
C TYR A 32 16.95 -3.41 -1.81
N SER A 33 18.21 -3.68 -1.46
CA SER A 33 18.94 -4.87 -1.89
C SER A 33 19.51 -5.69 -0.72
N SER A 34 19.20 -5.30 0.52
CA SER A 34 19.60 -6.04 1.71
C SER A 34 18.63 -5.81 2.87
N PHE A 35 18.58 -6.76 3.80
CA PHE A 35 17.78 -6.63 5.02
C PHE A 35 18.32 -5.54 5.97
N ASP A 36 19.63 -5.32 5.96
CA ASP A 36 20.26 -4.26 6.75
C ASP A 36 19.76 -2.86 6.35
N GLU A 37 19.41 -2.68 5.08
CA GLU A 37 18.80 -1.44 4.59
C GLU A 37 17.40 -1.21 5.16
N LEU A 38 16.63 -2.29 5.41
CA LEU A 38 15.31 -2.20 6.06
C LEU A 38 15.40 -1.82 7.53
N GLN A 39 16.47 -2.21 8.21
CA GLN A 39 16.67 -1.94 9.64
C GLN A 39 17.27 -0.55 9.92
N GLN A 40 17.74 0.17 8.91
CA GLN A 40 18.22 1.52 9.09
C GLN A 40 17.06 2.48 9.38
N PRO A 41 17.32 3.60 10.13
CA PRO A 41 16.30 4.60 10.37
C PRO A 41 15.76 5.13 9.05
N LEU A 42 14.58 4.70 8.70
CA LEU A 42 13.86 5.13 7.50
C LEU A 42 13.39 6.58 7.69
N ASN A 43 13.28 7.32 6.59
CA ASN A 43 12.62 8.63 6.65
C ASN A 43 11.20 8.45 7.20
N SER A 44 10.76 9.38 8.05
CA SER A 44 9.44 9.37 8.70
C SER A 44 8.23 9.19 7.76
N ILE A 45 8.42 9.40 6.46
CA ILE A 45 7.38 9.13 5.43
C ILE A 45 7.04 7.65 5.29
N PHE A 46 7.95 6.74 5.66
CA PHE A 46 7.73 5.29 5.63
C PHE A 46 7.24 4.71 6.95
N ASP A 47 7.11 5.51 8.03
CA ASP A 47 6.69 5.01 9.36
C ASP A 47 5.39 4.20 9.32
N TYR A 48 4.52 4.46 8.34
CA TYR A 48 3.28 3.75 8.08
C TYR A 48 3.29 3.02 6.73
N GLY A 49 4.49 2.72 6.19
CA GLY A 49 4.66 2.04 4.91
C GLY A 49 4.68 0.53 5.05
N TYR A 50 4.98 -0.11 3.92
CA TYR A 50 5.10 -1.55 3.79
C TYR A 50 6.40 -1.92 3.09
N ALA A 51 7.01 -3.01 3.54
CA ALA A 51 8.13 -3.65 2.87
C ALA A 51 7.63 -4.90 2.16
N LEU A 52 7.87 -4.99 0.86
CA LEU A 52 7.73 -6.19 0.06
C LEU A 52 9.12 -6.75 -0.18
N SER A 53 9.40 -7.94 0.33
CA SER A 53 10.71 -8.56 0.40
C SER A 53 10.72 -9.89 -0.33
N ILE A 54 11.78 -10.19 -1.06
CA ILE A 54 11.99 -11.42 -1.80
C ILE A 54 13.33 -12.02 -1.40
N VAL A 55 13.33 -13.29 -0.95
CA VAL A 55 14.53 -14.03 -0.61
C VAL A 55 15.09 -14.67 -1.89
N SER A 56 16.23 -14.17 -2.37
CA SER A 56 16.86 -14.65 -3.59
C SER A 56 17.98 -15.68 -3.35
N GLY A 57 18.37 -15.89 -2.10
CA GLY A 57 19.40 -16.89 -1.77
C GLY A 57 19.64 -16.97 -0.27
N GLY A 58 20.27 -18.08 0.15
CA GLY A 58 20.60 -18.34 1.55
C GLY A 58 19.43 -18.74 2.43
N TYR A 59 19.64 -18.65 3.73
CA TYR A 59 18.59 -18.91 4.73
C TYR A 59 18.75 -18.01 5.96
N GLY A 60 17.67 -17.89 6.73
CA GLY A 60 17.62 -17.15 7.99
C GLY A 60 16.38 -17.52 8.79
N VAL A 61 16.28 -16.98 9.99
CA VAL A 61 15.09 -17.09 10.84
C VAL A 61 14.52 -15.70 11.08
N LEU A 62 13.30 -15.49 10.66
CA LEU A 62 12.56 -14.26 10.86
C LEU A 62 11.64 -14.45 12.07
N VAL A 63 11.80 -13.61 13.10
CA VAL A 63 11.00 -13.70 14.33
C VAL A 63 9.95 -12.61 14.32
N LYS A 64 8.68 -13.01 14.19
CA LYS A 64 7.53 -12.10 14.19
C LYS A 64 6.52 -12.54 15.25
N ASP A 65 6.09 -11.59 16.09
CA ASP A 65 5.15 -11.86 17.19
C ASP A 65 5.56 -13.04 18.11
N GLY A 66 6.89 -13.24 18.28
CA GLY A 66 7.46 -14.34 19.05
C GLY A 66 7.45 -15.71 18.34
N ILE A 67 7.00 -15.77 17.09
CA ILE A 67 7.00 -16.97 16.25
C ILE A 67 8.20 -16.92 15.31
N GLU A 68 8.92 -18.04 15.22
CA GLU A 68 10.05 -18.19 14.31
C GLU A 68 9.58 -18.72 12.95
N HIS A 69 9.95 -18.00 11.87
CA HIS A 69 9.69 -18.38 10.49
C HIS A 69 11.01 -18.62 9.79
N MET A 70 11.22 -19.83 9.30
CA MET A 70 12.42 -20.14 8.48
C MET A 70 12.29 -19.48 7.13
N LEU A 71 13.33 -18.75 6.74
CA LEU A 71 13.43 -18.13 5.41
C LEU A 71 14.30 -18.99 4.48
N HIS A 72 13.79 -19.22 3.29
CA HIS A 72 14.49 -19.93 2.21
C HIS A 72 14.39 -19.14 0.89
N THR A 73 15.26 -19.45 -0.04
CA THR A 73 15.15 -18.93 -1.40
C THR A 73 13.77 -19.19 -1.98
N GLY A 74 13.13 -18.16 -2.52
CA GLY A 74 11.76 -18.20 -3.04
C GLY A 74 10.71 -17.66 -2.07
N ASP A 75 11.06 -17.42 -0.81
CA ASP A 75 10.12 -16.80 0.12
C ASP A 75 9.93 -15.32 -0.20
N VAL A 76 8.67 -14.91 -0.27
CA VAL A 76 8.23 -13.53 -0.47
C VAL A 76 7.40 -13.13 0.73
N PHE A 77 7.72 -12.01 1.34
CA PHE A 77 6.98 -11.53 2.50
C PHE A 77 6.63 -10.04 2.40
N PHE A 78 5.43 -9.73 2.90
CA PHE A 78 4.85 -8.39 2.91
C PHE A 78 4.55 -7.98 4.35
N ILE A 79 5.27 -6.98 4.85
CA ILE A 79 5.19 -6.55 6.24
C ILE A 79 5.06 -5.03 6.37
N PRO A 80 4.32 -4.54 7.40
CA PRO A 80 4.36 -3.13 7.75
C PRO A 80 5.77 -2.73 8.22
N VAL A 81 6.23 -1.55 7.82
CA VAL A 81 7.53 -1.01 8.26
C VAL A 81 7.58 -0.83 9.78
N SER A 82 6.44 -0.52 10.41
CA SER A 82 6.31 -0.42 11.87
C SER A 82 6.47 -1.77 12.60
N ASP A 83 6.51 -2.87 11.87
CA ASP A 83 6.50 -4.24 12.39
C ASP A 83 7.57 -5.10 11.71
N ILE A 84 8.71 -4.48 11.36
CA ILE A 84 9.86 -5.20 10.78
C ILE A 84 10.38 -6.19 11.82
N PRO A 85 10.36 -7.49 11.51
CA PRO A 85 10.73 -8.54 12.47
C PRO A 85 12.24 -8.60 12.68
N GLU A 86 12.62 -9.25 13.75
CA GLU A 86 14.03 -9.57 14.01
C GLU A 86 14.48 -10.69 13.08
N LEU A 87 15.69 -10.56 12.53
CA LEU A 87 16.33 -11.59 11.71
C LEU A 87 17.45 -12.25 12.49
N ARG A 88 17.42 -13.59 12.59
CA ARG A 88 18.41 -14.40 13.33
C ARG A 88 18.99 -15.51 12.45
N ASN A 89 20.10 -16.09 12.88
CA ASN A 89 20.72 -17.27 12.29
C ASN A 89 20.91 -17.19 10.77
N VAL A 90 21.40 -16.04 10.29
CA VAL A 90 21.55 -15.73 8.87
C VAL A 90 22.77 -16.41 8.28
N SER A 91 22.61 -17.09 7.14
CA SER A 91 23.73 -17.65 6.37
C SER A 91 23.52 -17.43 4.87
N GLY A 92 24.34 -16.56 4.30
CA GLY A 92 24.30 -16.24 2.87
C GLY A 92 22.96 -15.67 2.39
N LEU A 93 22.15 -15.12 3.31
CA LEU A 93 20.83 -14.61 3.00
C LEU A 93 20.93 -13.38 2.10
N ASN A 94 20.29 -13.45 0.95
CA ASN A 94 20.16 -12.34 0.02
C ASN A 94 18.67 -12.00 -0.11
N ILE A 95 18.34 -10.76 0.19
CA ILE A 95 16.97 -10.22 0.11
C ILE A 95 17.01 -8.95 -0.73
N TYR A 96 16.05 -8.80 -1.60
CA TYR A 96 15.77 -7.55 -2.30
C TYR A 96 14.27 -7.26 -2.29
N GLY A 97 13.90 -6.03 -2.59
CA GLY A 97 12.49 -5.67 -2.62
C GLY A 97 12.25 -4.17 -2.74
N CYS A 98 11.09 -3.75 -2.29
CA CYS A 98 10.72 -2.34 -2.27
C CYS A 98 10.00 -1.94 -0.98
N LEU A 99 10.26 -0.70 -0.56
CA LEU A 99 9.49 0.01 0.44
C LEU A 99 8.44 0.86 -0.26
N MET A 100 7.24 0.87 0.25
CA MET A 100 6.12 1.68 -0.26
C MET A 100 5.44 2.39 0.90
N THR A 101 5.14 3.68 0.74
CA THR A 101 4.31 4.40 1.73
C THR A 101 2.88 3.85 1.73
N ALA A 102 2.17 4.00 2.85
CA ALA A 102 0.76 3.59 2.94
C ALA A 102 -0.12 4.29 1.89
N ASP A 103 0.16 5.58 1.61
CA ASP A 103 -0.57 6.32 0.56
C ASP A 103 -0.32 5.75 -0.83
N TYR A 104 0.89 5.28 -1.10
CA TYR A 104 1.21 4.65 -2.38
C TYR A 104 0.56 3.27 -2.52
N VAL A 105 0.58 2.44 -1.48
CA VAL A 105 -0.15 1.16 -1.47
C VAL A 105 -1.65 1.37 -1.69
N ASN A 106 -2.23 2.41 -1.08
CA ASN A 106 -3.62 2.79 -1.34
C ASN A 106 -3.86 3.24 -2.78
N LEU A 107 -2.92 3.95 -3.40
CA LEU A 107 -3.01 4.33 -4.81
C LEU A 107 -3.00 3.10 -5.73
N ILE A 108 -2.08 2.16 -5.50
CA ILE A 108 -2.04 0.87 -6.22
C ILE A 108 -3.36 0.12 -6.07
N ALA A 109 -3.94 0.06 -4.87
CA ALA A 109 -5.23 -0.57 -4.63
C ALA A 109 -6.40 0.11 -5.37
N GLN A 110 -6.32 1.41 -5.65
CA GLN A 110 -7.34 2.13 -6.41
C GLN A 110 -7.23 1.95 -7.92
N GLU A 111 -6.05 1.68 -8.43
CA GLU A 111 -5.75 1.57 -9.86
C GLU A 111 -5.66 0.11 -10.35
N SER A 112 -5.75 -0.85 -9.44
CA SER A 112 -5.71 -2.28 -9.74
C SER A 112 -6.95 -3.00 -9.19
N PRO A 113 -7.18 -4.26 -9.57
CA PRO A 113 -8.17 -5.11 -8.93
C PRO A 113 -7.82 -5.48 -7.47
N LEU A 114 -6.64 -5.07 -6.99
CA LEU A 114 -6.22 -5.22 -5.59
C LEU A 114 -7.07 -4.31 -4.73
N ASP A 115 -8.00 -4.87 -4.00
CA ASP A 115 -8.75 -4.12 -3.00
C ASP A 115 -7.98 -4.10 -1.66
N ILE A 116 -8.43 -3.23 -0.76
CA ILE A 116 -7.83 -3.12 0.58
C ILE A 116 -7.97 -4.45 1.36
N GLN A 117 -9.00 -5.24 1.07
CA GLN A 117 -9.20 -6.55 1.68
C GLN A 117 -8.09 -7.53 1.29
N SER A 118 -7.67 -7.52 0.02
CA SER A 118 -6.55 -8.29 -0.49
C SER A 118 -5.24 -7.92 0.22
N ILE A 119 -4.98 -6.62 0.39
CA ILE A 119 -3.79 -6.14 1.11
C ILE A 119 -3.81 -6.55 2.59
N CYS A 120 -4.97 -6.50 3.24
CA CYS A 120 -5.12 -6.97 4.62
C CYS A 120 -4.87 -8.47 4.74
N SER A 121 -5.35 -9.26 3.78
CA SER A 121 -5.12 -10.70 3.75
C SER A 121 -3.65 -11.07 3.57
N MET A 122 -2.92 -10.32 2.73
CA MET A 122 -1.46 -10.46 2.59
C MET A 122 -0.72 -10.12 3.89
N LYS A 123 -1.21 -9.16 4.67
CA LYS A 123 -0.62 -8.80 5.96
C LYS A 123 -0.78 -9.89 7.02
N ASP A 124 -1.90 -10.60 7.04
CA ASP A 124 -2.16 -11.70 7.97
C ASP A 124 -1.38 -12.97 7.60
N ASN A 125 -1.34 -13.29 6.30
CA ASN A 125 -0.51 -14.35 5.72
C ASN A 125 0.70 -13.71 5.04
N PHE A 126 1.55 -13.11 5.83
CA PHE A 126 2.59 -12.18 5.37
C PHE A 126 3.69 -12.85 4.53
N MET A 127 3.75 -14.18 4.45
CA MET A 127 4.78 -14.93 3.74
C MET A 127 4.17 -15.96 2.81
N ILE A 128 4.65 -15.97 1.56
CA ILE A 128 4.31 -16.97 0.53
C ILE A 128 5.60 -17.52 -0.07
N HIS A 129 5.53 -18.69 -0.69
CA HIS A 129 6.66 -19.28 -1.42
C HIS A 129 6.41 -19.18 -2.92
N ALA A 130 7.31 -18.50 -3.64
CA ALA A 130 7.31 -18.32 -5.09
C ALA A 130 8.00 -19.50 -5.80
N THR A 131 7.54 -19.83 -7.00
CA THR A 131 8.21 -20.82 -7.85
C THR A 131 9.49 -20.26 -8.47
N GLU A 132 10.30 -21.13 -9.09
CA GLU A 132 11.47 -20.67 -9.84
C GLU A 132 11.10 -19.74 -11.01
N GLU A 133 9.92 -19.94 -11.63
CA GLU A 133 9.41 -19.06 -12.69
C GLU A 133 9.01 -17.70 -12.14
N ASP A 134 8.28 -17.66 -11.03
CA ASP A 134 7.91 -16.42 -10.33
C ASP A 134 9.18 -15.64 -9.94
N MET A 135 10.21 -16.33 -9.44
CA MET A 135 11.47 -15.72 -9.06
C MET A 135 12.21 -15.09 -10.25
N LYS A 136 12.14 -15.69 -11.44
CA LYS A 136 12.70 -15.10 -12.67
C LYS A 136 11.95 -13.81 -13.05
N ILE A 137 10.62 -13.80 -12.92
CA ILE A 137 9.79 -12.63 -13.17
C ILE A 137 10.17 -11.51 -12.19
N PHE A 138 10.20 -11.80 -10.90
CA PHE A 138 10.58 -10.82 -9.87
C PHE A 138 11.96 -10.23 -10.08
N HIS A 139 12.94 -11.07 -10.37
CA HIS A 139 14.30 -10.61 -10.64
C HIS A 139 14.36 -9.70 -11.88
N THR A 140 13.65 -10.05 -12.94
CA THR A 140 13.58 -9.24 -14.16
C THR A 140 12.94 -7.88 -13.89
N MET A 141 11.84 -7.85 -13.14
CA MET A 141 11.16 -6.61 -12.75
C MET A 141 12.04 -5.74 -11.85
N HIS A 142 12.74 -6.35 -10.90
CA HIS A 142 13.65 -5.63 -10.00
C HIS A 142 14.79 -4.97 -10.78
N VAL A 143 15.45 -5.69 -11.68
CA VAL A 143 16.50 -5.16 -12.55
C VAL A 143 15.97 -4.03 -13.45
N LEU A 144 14.74 -4.16 -13.94
CA LEU A 144 14.11 -3.11 -14.75
C LEU A 144 13.83 -1.85 -13.91
N LEU A 145 13.31 -2.00 -12.70
CA LEU A 145 13.09 -0.91 -11.75
C LEU A 145 14.40 -0.18 -11.42
N GLU A 146 15.47 -0.91 -11.09
CA GLU A 146 16.81 -0.34 -10.86
C GLU A 146 17.31 0.47 -12.06
N ASN A 147 17.14 -0.05 -13.27
CA ASN A 147 17.61 0.62 -14.49
C ASN A 147 16.79 1.88 -14.79
N VAL A 148 15.49 1.87 -14.52
CA VAL A 148 14.64 3.06 -14.68
C VAL A 148 14.98 4.07 -13.57
N GLU A 149 15.28 3.62 -12.36
CA GLU A 149 15.66 4.51 -11.25
C GLU A 149 16.92 5.32 -11.54
N LYS A 150 17.88 4.76 -12.25
CA LYS A 150 19.14 5.41 -12.69
C LYS A 150 18.94 6.47 -13.79
N LYS A 151 17.77 6.53 -14.45
CA LYS A 151 17.50 7.55 -15.48
C LYS A 151 17.35 8.94 -14.86
N GLU A 152 17.56 9.97 -15.69
CA GLU A 152 17.31 11.36 -15.27
C GLU A 152 15.87 11.58 -14.81
N ALA A 153 15.69 12.47 -13.85
CA ALA A 153 14.37 12.79 -13.31
C ALA A 153 13.49 13.43 -14.41
N SER A 154 12.34 12.85 -14.65
CA SER A 154 11.34 13.33 -15.60
C SER A 154 9.95 12.82 -15.24
N GLU A 155 8.92 13.49 -15.75
CA GLU A 155 7.54 13.02 -15.53
C GLU A 155 7.33 11.61 -16.13
N LEU A 156 7.89 11.35 -17.32
CA LEU A 156 7.82 10.02 -17.95
C LEU A 156 8.52 8.95 -17.13
N LYS A 157 9.65 9.25 -16.50
CA LYS A 157 10.30 8.32 -15.56
C LYS A 157 9.36 7.98 -14.40
N ASN A 158 8.70 8.98 -13.83
CA ASN A 158 7.77 8.78 -12.72
C ASN A 158 6.59 7.88 -13.13
N VAL A 159 6.05 8.09 -14.33
CA VAL A 159 4.99 7.23 -14.90
C VAL A 159 5.50 5.80 -15.12
N MET A 160 6.72 5.62 -15.64
CA MET A 160 7.33 4.29 -15.80
C MET A 160 7.51 3.59 -14.46
N MET A 161 8.08 4.27 -13.46
CA MET A 161 8.28 3.71 -12.11
C MET A 161 6.96 3.29 -11.49
N HIS A 162 5.94 4.13 -11.59
CA HIS A 162 4.61 3.83 -11.07
C HIS A 162 4.01 2.56 -11.71
N ASN A 163 4.02 2.48 -13.04
CA ASN A 163 3.49 1.29 -13.73
C ASN A 163 4.27 0.01 -13.40
N LEU A 164 5.58 0.10 -13.22
CA LEU A 164 6.40 -1.04 -12.82
C LEU A 164 6.09 -1.51 -11.39
N TYR A 165 5.96 -0.59 -10.42
CA TYR A 165 5.56 -0.94 -9.05
C TYR A 165 4.14 -1.52 -9.01
N LEU A 166 3.23 -0.96 -9.80
CA LEU A 166 1.86 -1.48 -9.93
C LEU A 166 1.88 -2.92 -10.46
N THR A 167 2.59 -3.16 -11.58
CA THR A 167 2.72 -4.50 -12.17
C THR A 167 3.38 -5.48 -11.20
N PHE A 168 4.43 -5.06 -10.50
CA PHE A 168 5.11 -5.88 -9.50
C PHE A 168 4.20 -6.27 -8.34
N SER A 169 3.39 -5.34 -7.86
CA SER A 169 2.42 -5.58 -6.78
C SER A 169 1.30 -6.53 -7.21
N ILE A 170 0.84 -6.42 -8.46
CA ILE A 170 -0.18 -7.32 -9.03
C ILE A 170 0.38 -8.74 -9.15
N GLU A 171 1.61 -8.89 -9.63
CA GLU A 171 2.27 -10.20 -9.75
C GLU A 171 2.39 -10.91 -8.40
N VAL A 172 2.87 -10.20 -7.37
CA VAL A 172 2.94 -10.74 -6.01
C VAL A 172 1.56 -11.16 -5.52
N TYR A 173 0.53 -10.35 -5.78
CA TYR A 173 -0.83 -10.69 -5.38
C TYR A 173 -1.38 -11.92 -6.11
N MET A 174 -1.14 -12.05 -7.41
CA MET A 174 -1.55 -13.22 -8.18
C MET A 174 -0.98 -14.52 -7.60
N ILE A 175 0.29 -14.51 -7.22
CA ILE A 175 0.95 -15.65 -6.56
C ILE A 175 0.34 -15.90 -5.18
N TYR A 176 0.11 -14.81 -4.41
CA TYR A 176 -0.57 -14.90 -3.12
C TYR A 176 -1.96 -15.52 -3.26
N GLU A 177 -2.77 -15.08 -4.19
CA GLU A 177 -4.12 -15.60 -4.44
C GLU A 177 -4.09 -17.07 -4.87
N ALA A 178 -3.22 -17.42 -5.82
CA ALA A 178 -3.06 -18.80 -6.29
C ALA A 178 -2.67 -19.77 -5.16
N ARG A 179 -1.85 -19.33 -4.19
CA ARG A 179 -1.40 -20.15 -3.07
C ARG A 179 -2.42 -20.22 -1.92
N ASN A 180 -3.28 -19.22 -1.78
CA ASN A 180 -4.25 -19.13 -0.69
C ASN A 180 -5.67 -19.59 -1.10
N ASN A 181 -5.94 -19.85 -2.37
CA ASN A 181 -7.22 -20.41 -2.81
C ASN A 181 -7.54 -21.79 -2.19
N ASP A 182 -6.54 -22.53 -1.71
CA ASP A 182 -6.70 -23.76 -0.94
C ASP A 182 -6.97 -23.55 0.56
N LEU A 183 -6.88 -22.31 1.04
CA LEU A 183 -7.16 -21.96 2.42
C LEU A 183 -8.66 -21.70 2.57
N THR A 184 -9.37 -22.69 3.16
CA THR A 184 -10.76 -22.44 3.59
C THR A 184 -10.81 -21.27 4.58
N PRO A 185 -11.90 -20.49 4.63
CA PRO A 185 -12.06 -19.37 5.56
C PRO A 185 -11.79 -19.74 7.03
N GLU A 186 -11.95 -21.02 7.39
CA GLU A 186 -11.72 -21.59 8.73
C GLU A 186 -10.22 -21.72 9.08
N LYS A 187 -9.31 -21.75 8.09
CA LYS A 187 -7.86 -21.83 8.29
C LYS A 187 -7.17 -20.47 8.31
N MET A 188 -7.87 -19.40 7.93
CA MET A 188 -7.33 -18.05 7.96
C MET A 188 -7.45 -17.49 9.38
N SER A 189 -6.35 -17.54 10.14
CA SER A 189 -6.26 -16.87 11.45
C SER A 189 -6.18 -15.36 11.28
N TYR A 190 -7.34 -14.71 11.09
CA TYR A 190 -7.40 -13.25 11.10
C TYR A 190 -7.30 -12.74 12.54
N ASN A 191 -6.44 -11.76 12.80
CA ASN A 191 -6.53 -11.04 14.05
C ASN A 191 -7.86 -10.23 14.09
N SER A 192 -8.32 -9.88 15.29
CA SER A 192 -9.59 -9.16 15.46
C SER A 192 -9.61 -7.80 14.74
N ALA A 193 -8.46 -7.15 14.60
CA ALA A 193 -8.34 -5.86 13.90
C ALA A 193 -8.59 -6.02 12.38
N THR A 194 -8.02 -7.04 11.76
CA THR A 194 -8.24 -7.33 10.34
C THR A 194 -9.70 -7.70 10.07
N MET A 195 -10.34 -8.48 10.94
CA MET A 195 -11.77 -8.80 10.81
C MET A 195 -12.65 -7.55 10.89
N ILE A 196 -12.36 -6.64 11.83
CA ILE A 196 -13.06 -5.37 11.95
C ILE A 196 -12.89 -4.53 10.68
N PHE A 197 -11.67 -4.47 10.15
CA PHE A 197 -11.37 -3.70 8.95
C PHE A 197 -12.04 -4.28 7.71
N LYS A 198 -12.05 -5.61 7.54
CA LYS A 198 -12.80 -6.28 6.46
C LYS A 198 -14.28 -5.93 6.50
N ARG A 199 -14.93 -6.05 7.66
CA ARG A 199 -16.34 -5.66 7.81
C ARG A 199 -16.57 -4.19 7.51
N PHE A 200 -15.63 -3.32 7.85
CA PHE A 200 -15.70 -1.90 7.46
C PHE A 200 -15.72 -1.74 5.94
N ILE A 201 -14.83 -2.41 5.22
CA ILE A 201 -14.80 -2.34 3.74
C ILE A 201 -16.10 -2.89 3.14
N GLU A 202 -16.60 -3.99 3.66
CA GLU A 202 -17.91 -4.55 3.26
C GLU A 202 -19.04 -3.53 3.47
N ILE A 203 -19.08 -2.87 4.63
CA ILE A 203 -20.05 -1.82 4.94
C ILE A 203 -19.93 -0.66 3.93
N MET A 204 -18.71 -0.22 3.60
CA MET A 204 -18.47 0.86 2.63
C MET A 204 -18.96 0.49 1.22
N GLN A 205 -18.83 -0.77 0.82
CA GLN A 205 -19.21 -1.26 -0.51
C GLN A 205 -20.70 -1.58 -0.63
N THR A 206 -21.33 -2.07 0.45
CA THR A 206 -22.73 -2.54 0.42
C THR A 206 -23.74 -1.51 0.93
N SER A 207 -23.27 -0.40 1.51
CA SER A 207 -24.15 0.62 2.04
C SER A 207 -24.94 1.33 0.94
N GLU A 208 -26.27 1.31 1.04
CA GLU A 208 -27.16 2.01 0.11
C GLU A 208 -26.96 3.53 0.12
N LYS A 209 -26.51 4.07 1.25
CA LYS A 209 -26.25 5.50 1.44
C LYS A 209 -24.78 5.75 1.70
N PRO A 210 -24.22 6.81 1.11
CA PRO A 210 -22.83 7.18 1.38
C PRO A 210 -22.61 7.44 2.87
N ILE A 211 -21.57 6.81 3.42
CA ILE A 211 -21.16 6.96 4.82
C ILE A 211 -20.34 8.25 4.97
N HIS A 212 -20.62 9.02 5.99
CA HIS A 212 -19.96 10.31 6.24
C HIS A 212 -19.16 10.36 7.53
N THR A 213 -19.49 9.52 8.50
CA THR A 213 -18.91 9.61 9.83
C THR A 213 -18.34 8.30 10.32
N VAL A 214 -17.32 8.41 11.16
CA VAL A 214 -16.72 7.26 11.85
C VAL A 214 -17.73 6.59 12.78
N CYS A 215 -18.66 7.37 13.36
CA CYS A 215 -19.68 6.86 14.26
C CYS A 215 -20.66 5.90 13.57
N GLU A 216 -21.10 6.23 12.34
CA GLU A 216 -22.00 5.36 11.56
C GLU A 216 -21.43 3.96 11.36
N VAL A 217 -20.13 3.88 11.06
CA VAL A 217 -19.44 2.60 10.88
C VAL A 217 -19.22 1.89 12.20
N ALA A 218 -18.73 2.61 13.21
CA ALA A 218 -18.43 2.05 14.52
C ALA A 218 -19.68 1.45 15.18
N GLU A 219 -20.84 2.07 15.00
CA GLU A 219 -22.13 1.57 15.47
C GLU A 219 -22.51 0.25 14.77
N GLN A 220 -22.37 0.16 13.45
CA GLN A 220 -22.63 -1.08 12.70
C GLN A 220 -21.64 -2.21 13.06
N LEU A 221 -20.42 -1.85 13.46
CA LEU A 221 -19.39 -2.81 13.90
C LEU A 221 -19.52 -3.18 15.39
N ASN A 222 -20.42 -2.54 16.15
CA ASN A 222 -20.56 -2.69 17.59
C ASN A 222 -19.25 -2.42 18.38
N ILE A 223 -18.51 -1.38 17.98
CA ILE A 223 -17.25 -0.96 18.63
C ILE A 223 -17.23 0.56 18.84
N THR A 224 -16.30 1.03 19.65
CA THR A 224 -16.16 2.48 19.85
C THR A 224 -15.50 3.16 18.64
N PRO A 225 -15.89 4.40 18.27
CA PRO A 225 -15.24 5.16 17.18
C PRO A 225 -13.73 5.32 17.37
N LYS A 226 -13.27 5.44 18.62
CA LYS A 226 -11.85 5.54 18.95
C LYS A 226 -11.10 4.24 18.62
N TYR A 227 -11.64 3.10 19.03
CA TYR A 227 -11.04 1.79 18.73
C TYR A 227 -11.05 1.53 17.23
N PHE A 228 -12.15 1.81 16.54
CA PHE A 228 -12.23 1.68 15.08
C PHE A 228 -11.18 2.54 14.37
N SER A 229 -11.00 3.81 14.77
CA SER A 229 -9.96 4.66 14.19
C SER A 229 -8.55 4.14 14.47
N THR A 230 -8.31 3.51 15.63
CA THR A 230 -7.03 2.88 15.96
C THR A 230 -6.79 1.67 15.04
N VAL A 231 -7.80 0.82 14.81
CA VAL A 231 -7.73 -0.32 13.89
C VAL A 231 -7.41 0.15 12.47
N CYS A 232 -8.11 1.15 11.95
CA CYS A 232 -7.83 1.70 10.62
C CYS A 232 -6.39 2.21 10.50
N LYS A 233 -5.93 2.96 11.52
CA LYS A 233 -4.56 3.50 11.52
C LYS A 233 -3.50 2.39 11.62
N GLN A 234 -3.76 1.36 12.40
CA GLN A 234 -2.87 0.19 12.52
C GLN A 234 -2.75 -0.57 11.20
N ILE A 235 -3.85 -0.71 10.44
CA ILE A 235 -3.88 -1.50 9.20
C ILE A 235 -3.40 -0.68 8.01
N THR A 236 -3.82 0.60 7.89
CA THR A 236 -3.64 1.40 6.67
C THR A 236 -2.72 2.61 6.85
N GLY A 237 -2.27 2.89 8.07
CA GLY A 237 -1.56 4.15 8.40
C GLY A 237 -2.47 5.38 8.43
N ARG A 238 -3.75 5.28 8.04
CA ARG A 238 -4.71 6.38 7.90
C ARG A 238 -5.82 6.29 8.95
N THR A 239 -6.39 7.42 9.30
CA THR A 239 -7.57 7.42 10.18
C THR A 239 -8.81 6.90 9.43
N ALA A 240 -9.78 6.36 10.18
CA ALA A 240 -11.06 5.94 9.60
C ALA A 240 -11.75 7.07 8.82
N LEU A 241 -11.66 8.31 9.32
CA LEU A 241 -12.23 9.48 8.66
C LEU A 241 -11.53 9.79 7.32
N ASP A 242 -10.21 9.63 7.24
CA ASP A 242 -9.46 9.85 5.99
C ASP A 242 -9.86 8.84 4.94
N ILE A 243 -10.09 7.58 5.33
CA ILE A 243 -10.54 6.52 4.41
C ILE A 243 -11.94 6.82 3.91
N ILE A 244 -12.88 7.16 4.79
CA ILE A 244 -14.26 7.53 4.44
C ILE A 244 -14.27 8.74 3.49
N ASN A 245 -13.50 9.78 3.82
CA ASN A 245 -13.41 10.98 2.98
C ASN A 245 -12.82 10.69 1.59
N SER A 246 -11.81 9.81 1.50
CA SER A 246 -11.22 9.42 0.22
C SER A 246 -12.23 8.69 -0.66
N GLU A 247 -13.03 7.80 -0.10
CA GLU A 247 -14.08 7.09 -0.85
C GLU A 247 -15.19 8.05 -1.30
N LEU A 248 -15.58 9.01 -0.48
CA LEU A 248 -16.53 10.06 -0.88
C LEU A 248 -15.98 10.92 -2.03
N VAL A 249 -14.68 11.25 -2.03
CA VAL A 249 -14.03 11.99 -3.14
C VAL A 249 -14.00 11.15 -4.41
N LYS A 250 -13.69 9.84 -4.32
CA LYS A 250 -13.71 8.90 -5.43
C LYS A 250 -15.11 8.80 -6.05
N ASN A 251 -16.13 8.67 -5.23
CA ASN A 251 -17.53 8.64 -5.68
C ASN A 251 -17.96 9.99 -6.30
N ALA A 252 -17.49 11.11 -5.72
CA ALA A 252 -17.70 12.43 -6.31
C ALA A 252 -17.07 12.55 -7.70
N ARG A 253 -15.86 12.01 -7.89
CA ARG A 253 -15.17 11.97 -9.19
C ARG A 253 -16.01 11.24 -10.23
N LEU A 254 -16.48 10.04 -9.94
CA LEU A 254 -17.29 9.23 -10.84
C LEU A 254 -18.59 9.95 -11.24
N LEU A 255 -19.28 10.57 -10.28
CA LEU A 255 -20.51 11.30 -10.55
C LEU A 255 -20.29 12.62 -11.30
N LEU A 256 -19.18 13.31 -11.03
CA LEU A 256 -18.83 14.59 -11.68
C LEU A 256 -18.32 14.41 -13.11
N LEU A 257 -17.76 13.26 -13.48
CA LEU A 257 -17.36 12.93 -14.84
C LEU A 257 -18.56 12.91 -15.80
N ASN A 258 -19.74 12.54 -15.32
CA ASN A 258 -20.95 12.59 -16.13
C ASN A 258 -21.44 14.05 -16.26
N PRO A 259 -21.41 14.66 -17.47
CA PRO A 259 -21.81 16.05 -17.69
C PRO A 259 -23.29 16.31 -17.38
N ASN A 260 -24.14 15.29 -17.46
CA ASN A 260 -25.57 15.39 -17.18
C ASN A 260 -25.88 15.55 -15.68
N ASN A 261 -24.95 15.25 -14.81
CA ASN A 261 -25.12 15.43 -13.38
C ASN A 261 -24.78 16.88 -12.99
N SER A 262 -25.75 17.67 -12.55
CA SER A 262 -25.46 18.97 -11.91
C SER A 262 -24.72 18.77 -10.59
N VAL A 263 -23.92 19.77 -10.18
CA VAL A 263 -23.22 19.73 -8.87
C VAL A 263 -24.23 19.57 -7.71
N LYS A 264 -25.43 20.13 -7.85
CA LYS A 264 -26.53 19.97 -6.88
C LYS A 264 -26.99 18.51 -6.81
N GLN A 265 -27.19 17.85 -7.96
CA GLN A 265 -27.56 16.43 -7.99
C GLN A 265 -26.50 15.53 -7.39
N VAL A 266 -25.20 15.79 -7.72
CA VAL A 266 -24.09 15.06 -7.12
C VAL A 266 -24.05 15.21 -5.59
N SER A 267 -24.24 16.46 -5.09
CA SER A 267 -24.31 16.73 -3.67
C SER A 267 -25.40 15.91 -2.97
N VAL A 268 -26.60 15.84 -3.56
CA VAL A 268 -27.73 15.06 -3.02
C VAL A 268 -27.44 13.56 -3.06
N ARG A 269 -26.92 13.03 -4.19
CA ARG A 269 -26.58 11.60 -4.33
C ARG A 269 -25.51 11.16 -3.34
N LEU A 270 -24.59 12.05 -3.02
CA LEU A 270 -23.54 11.79 -2.03
C LEU A 270 -24.00 12.08 -0.59
N GLY A 271 -25.28 12.36 -0.35
CA GLY A 271 -25.83 12.52 1.00
C GLY A 271 -25.46 13.83 1.71
N PHE A 272 -24.94 14.85 1.00
CA PHE A 272 -24.66 16.15 1.61
C PHE A 272 -25.94 16.95 1.82
N ALA A 273 -26.05 17.65 2.95
CA ALA A 273 -27.20 18.47 3.29
C ALA A 273 -27.54 19.53 2.21
N ASN A 274 -26.52 20.07 1.56
CA ASN A 274 -26.68 21.02 0.46
C ASN A 274 -25.36 21.12 -0.35
N GLN A 275 -25.45 21.83 -1.51
CA GLN A 275 -24.32 22.05 -2.41
C GLN A 275 -23.16 22.82 -1.76
N SER A 276 -23.43 23.70 -0.78
CA SER A 276 -22.40 24.48 -0.10
C SER A 276 -21.56 23.59 0.82
N HIS A 277 -22.18 22.66 1.54
CA HIS A 277 -21.48 21.67 2.35
C HIS A 277 -20.62 20.75 1.48
N PHE A 278 -21.14 20.26 0.35
CA PHE A 278 -20.37 19.51 -0.63
C PHE A 278 -19.19 20.31 -1.20
N GLY A 279 -19.41 21.59 -1.50
CA GLY A 279 -18.35 22.48 -1.98
C GLY A 279 -17.22 22.68 -0.95
N THR A 280 -17.57 22.78 0.32
CA THR A 280 -16.59 22.88 1.42
C THR A 280 -15.84 21.57 1.64
N PHE A 281 -16.55 20.44 1.60
CA PHE A 281 -15.95 19.10 1.64
C PHE A 281 -14.92 18.91 0.52
N MET A 282 -15.27 19.20 -0.71
CA MET A 282 -14.39 19.04 -1.87
C MET A 282 -13.14 19.95 -1.80
N ARG A 283 -13.30 21.19 -1.36
CA ARG A 283 -12.13 22.06 -1.13
C ARG A 283 -11.18 21.51 -0.08
N ARG A 284 -11.71 20.95 1.00
CA ARG A 284 -10.90 20.39 2.09
C ARG A 284 -10.21 19.10 1.70
N ASN A 285 -10.88 18.18 1.00
CA ASN A 285 -10.41 16.81 0.77
C ASN A 285 -9.85 16.57 -0.65
N ALA A 286 -10.19 17.42 -1.62
CA ALA A 286 -9.72 17.37 -3.01
C ALA A 286 -9.00 18.65 -3.46
N GLY A 287 -8.77 19.61 -2.55
CA GLY A 287 -8.03 20.85 -2.81
C GLY A 287 -8.77 21.88 -3.67
N MET A 288 -9.95 21.57 -4.22
CA MET A 288 -10.66 22.44 -5.14
C MET A 288 -12.18 22.31 -5.08
N SER A 289 -12.89 23.28 -5.66
CA SER A 289 -14.36 23.23 -5.75
C SER A 289 -14.83 22.15 -6.73
N PRO A 290 -16.07 21.61 -6.57
CA PRO A 290 -16.63 20.59 -7.47
C PRO A 290 -16.58 20.96 -8.95
N LEU A 291 -16.82 22.23 -9.31
CA LEU A 291 -16.76 22.70 -10.68
C LEU A 291 -15.33 22.69 -11.23
N LYS A 292 -14.36 23.19 -10.45
CA LYS A 292 -12.93 23.13 -10.84
C LYS A 292 -12.45 21.70 -10.94
N PHE A 293 -12.89 20.82 -10.04
CA PHE A 293 -12.55 19.41 -10.06
C PHE A 293 -13.09 18.73 -11.33
N ARG A 294 -14.36 19.00 -11.72
CA ARG A 294 -14.90 18.54 -13.00
C ARG A 294 -14.08 19.02 -14.20
N GLN A 295 -13.75 20.30 -14.24
CA GLN A 295 -12.94 20.86 -15.31
C GLN A 295 -11.57 20.20 -15.42
N SER A 296 -10.91 19.93 -14.30
CA SER A 296 -9.62 19.25 -14.28
C SER A 296 -9.69 17.80 -14.78
N LEU A 297 -10.81 17.11 -14.56
CA LEU A 297 -11.04 15.77 -15.09
C LEU A 297 -11.22 15.77 -16.59
N LEU A 298 -12.09 16.67 -17.10
CA LEU A 298 -12.38 16.79 -18.54
C LEU A 298 -11.18 17.28 -19.36
N ASN A 299 -10.33 18.13 -18.77
CA ASN A 299 -9.12 18.60 -19.45
C ASN A 299 -8.03 17.52 -19.55
N LYS A 300 -7.99 16.56 -18.64
CA LYS A 300 -7.10 15.39 -18.74
C LYS A 300 -7.53 14.43 -19.85
N ASP A 301 -8.82 14.22 -20.03
CA ASP A 301 -9.36 13.36 -21.11
C ASP A 301 -9.19 13.97 -22.51
N ASN A 302 -9.06 15.30 -22.64
CA ASN A 302 -8.82 15.99 -23.91
C ASN A 302 -7.35 16.14 -24.30
N GLN A 303 -6.41 15.71 -23.41
CA GLN A 303 -4.96 15.75 -23.65
C GLN A 303 -4.34 14.34 -23.81
N ALA A 304 -5.13 13.29 -23.73
CA ALA A 304 -4.78 11.89 -23.99
C ALA A 304 -5.32 11.48 -25.37
#